data_4b3baf9515ed19fdeb106098455d3531
#
_entry.id   4b3baf9515ed19fdeb106098455d3531
#
_cell.length_a   1.000
_cell.length_b   1.000
_cell.length_c   1.000
_cell.angle_alpha   90.00
_cell.angle_beta   90.00
_cell.angle_gamma   90.00
#
_symmetry.space_group_name_H-M   'P 1'
#
loop_
_entity.id
_entity.type
_entity.pdbx_description
1 polymer ?
#
loop_
_entity_poly.entity_id
_entity_poly.type
_entity_poly.pdbx_seq_one_letter_code
_entity_poly.pdbx_strand_id
1 'polypeptide(L)'
;MNLFEDLYETCLAALTKNEHMEVIDKKLIGELLAKAGASARLRQNLDLRTSGADGSQRMLNALLPGTRVPIHRHPESTENVLLLTGKLAEVFYEEERLGDGFERGMDAQNVLRDRRFREIDRVVLDAADGRFGCVVPAGVWHTVEVLEPSVIYEAKDGKYGADGSEQV
;
A
#
# COMPACT_ATOMS: atom_id res chain seq x y z
N MET A 1 -2.47 -5.34 -45.82
CA MET A 1 -2.95 -4.68 -44.61
C MET A 1 -3.08 -5.78 -43.57
N ASN A 2 -2.30 -5.67 -42.50
CA ASN A 2 -2.10 -6.77 -41.55
C ASN A 2 -3.20 -6.67 -40.47
N LEU A 3 -3.98 -7.73 -40.30
CA LEU A 3 -5.10 -7.80 -39.33
C LEU A 3 -4.65 -7.42 -37.90
N PHE A 4 -3.39 -7.64 -37.56
CA PHE A 4 -2.78 -7.27 -36.30
C PHE A 4 -2.56 -5.75 -36.16
N GLU A 5 -2.18 -5.04 -37.23
CA GLU A 5 -2.03 -3.58 -37.22
C GLU A 5 -3.39 -2.90 -37.10
N ASP A 6 -4.40 -3.39 -37.82
CA ASP A 6 -5.77 -2.86 -37.69
C ASP A 6 -6.38 -3.08 -36.30
N LEU A 7 -6.13 -4.24 -35.68
CA LEU A 7 -6.56 -4.51 -34.31
C LEU A 7 -5.81 -3.62 -33.30
N TYR A 8 -4.51 -3.43 -33.49
CA TYR A 8 -3.69 -2.58 -32.63
C TYR A 8 -4.13 -1.12 -32.71
N GLU A 9 -4.30 -0.57 -33.91
CA GLU A 9 -4.77 0.80 -34.12
C GLU A 9 -6.22 0.99 -33.61
N THR A 10 -7.08 -0.01 -33.79
CA THR A 10 -8.46 0.03 -33.25
C THR A 10 -8.46 -0.02 -31.73
N CYS A 11 -7.61 -0.83 -31.12
CA CYS A 11 -7.44 -0.89 -29.67
C CYS A 11 -6.85 0.42 -29.14
N LEU A 12 -5.84 0.98 -29.80
CA LEU A 12 -5.21 2.24 -29.44
C LEU A 12 -6.20 3.40 -29.56
N ALA A 13 -7.02 3.43 -30.63
CA ALA A 13 -8.06 4.44 -30.81
C ALA A 13 -9.20 4.31 -29.79
N ALA A 14 -9.53 3.11 -29.35
CA ALA A 14 -10.49 2.87 -28.27
C ALA A 14 -9.93 3.30 -26.91
N LEU A 15 -8.64 3.08 -26.68
CA LEU A 15 -7.93 3.48 -25.46
C LEU A 15 -7.76 5.00 -25.36
N THR A 16 -7.50 5.69 -26.49
CA THR A 16 -7.37 7.17 -26.52
C THR A 16 -8.69 7.92 -26.38
N LYS A 17 -9.83 7.25 -26.55
CA LYS A 17 -11.17 7.80 -26.28
C LYS A 17 -11.60 7.68 -24.82
N ASN A 18 -10.86 6.94 -24.02
CA ASN A 18 -11.20 6.73 -22.62
C ASN A 18 -10.56 7.84 -21.79
N GLU A 19 -11.32 8.84 -21.38
CA GLU A 19 -10.88 9.98 -20.56
C GLU A 19 -10.28 9.60 -19.19
N HIS A 20 -10.19 8.28 -18.90
CA HIS A 20 -9.74 7.73 -17.63
C HIS A 20 -8.55 6.75 -17.73
N MET A 21 -7.83 6.71 -18.89
CA MET A 21 -6.65 5.88 -18.99
C MET A 21 -5.45 6.56 -18.33
N GLU A 22 -4.98 6.02 -17.22
CA GLU A 22 -3.75 6.46 -16.55
C GLU A 22 -2.60 5.53 -16.95
N VAL A 23 -1.52 6.09 -17.47
CA VAL A 23 -0.30 5.34 -17.80
C VAL A 23 0.67 5.44 -16.62
N ILE A 24 1.02 4.30 -16.05
CA ILE A 24 2.02 4.21 -14.97
C ILE A 24 3.41 4.16 -15.60
N ASP A 25 4.03 5.31 -15.75
CA ASP A 25 5.34 5.49 -16.35
C ASP A 25 6.31 6.28 -15.44
N LYS A 26 7.54 6.47 -15.93
CA LYS A 26 8.57 7.24 -15.19
C LYS A 26 8.16 8.68 -14.92
N LYS A 27 7.33 9.28 -15.78
CA LYS A 27 6.86 10.67 -15.62
C LYS A 27 5.89 10.73 -14.43
N LEU A 28 4.87 9.88 -14.41
CA LEU A 28 3.91 9.81 -13.32
C LEU A 28 4.62 9.49 -11.98
N ILE A 29 5.54 8.52 -11.97
CA ILE A 29 6.33 8.18 -10.79
C ILE A 29 7.10 9.41 -10.28
N GLY A 30 7.77 10.15 -11.17
CA GLY A 30 8.52 11.35 -10.81
C GLY A 30 7.62 12.46 -10.24
N GLU A 31 6.43 12.66 -10.81
CA GLU A 31 5.45 13.63 -10.32
C GLU A 31 4.92 13.27 -8.92
N LEU A 32 4.66 11.98 -8.68
CA LEU A 32 4.20 11.51 -7.36
C LEU A 32 5.30 11.68 -6.29
N LEU A 33 6.55 11.35 -6.61
CA LEU A 33 7.69 11.55 -5.70
C LEU A 33 7.91 13.04 -5.40
N ALA A 34 7.79 13.92 -6.39
CA ALA A 34 7.89 15.37 -6.18
C ALA A 34 6.77 15.88 -5.25
N LYS A 35 5.53 15.42 -5.44
CA LYS A 35 4.40 15.75 -4.56
C LYS A 35 4.60 15.18 -3.15
N ALA A 36 5.14 13.97 -3.01
CA ALA A 36 5.50 13.40 -1.72
C ALA A 36 6.54 14.26 -0.98
N GLY A 37 7.55 14.77 -1.69
CA GLY A 37 8.57 15.68 -1.15
C GLY A 37 8.02 17.02 -0.65
N ALA A 38 6.96 17.51 -1.28
CA ALA A 38 6.26 18.73 -0.85
C ALA A 38 5.24 18.49 0.28
N SER A 39 4.95 17.23 0.60
CA SER A 39 4.00 16.85 1.64
C SER A 39 4.69 16.78 3.01
N ALA A 40 4.07 17.39 4.04
CA ALA A 40 4.54 17.25 5.41
C ALA A 40 4.57 15.79 5.92
N ARG A 41 3.80 14.91 5.29
CA ARG A 41 3.78 13.47 5.61
C ARG A 41 4.83 12.67 4.83
N LEU A 42 5.60 13.30 3.94
CA LEU A 42 6.58 12.67 3.06
C LEU A 42 5.97 11.55 2.20
N ARG A 43 4.68 11.64 1.90
CA ARG A 43 3.96 10.68 1.08
C ARG A 43 2.86 11.32 0.24
N GLN A 44 2.59 10.70 -0.92
CA GLN A 44 1.50 11.05 -1.82
C GLN A 44 0.90 9.78 -2.39
N ASN A 45 -0.42 9.67 -2.34
CA ASN A 45 -1.15 8.58 -2.98
C ASN A 45 -1.87 9.07 -4.25
N LEU A 46 -2.05 8.15 -5.18
CA LEU A 46 -2.92 8.29 -6.35
C LEU A 46 -3.91 7.11 -6.34
N ASP A 47 -5.18 7.42 -6.19
CA ASP A 47 -6.26 6.45 -6.22
C ASP A 47 -6.55 6.04 -7.67
N LEU A 48 -6.45 4.76 -7.98
CA LEU A 48 -6.69 4.19 -9.30
C LEU A 48 -8.09 3.55 -9.42
N ARG A 49 -8.94 3.72 -8.42
CA ARG A 49 -10.33 3.26 -8.49
C ARG A 49 -11.12 4.11 -9.48
N THR A 50 -12.08 3.51 -10.14
CA THR A 50 -12.99 4.21 -11.06
C THR A 50 -14.10 4.94 -10.30
N SER A 51 -14.41 4.49 -9.07
CA SER A 51 -15.39 5.15 -8.20
C SER A 51 -15.12 4.85 -6.72
N GLY A 52 -15.70 5.65 -5.83
CA GLY A 52 -15.69 5.39 -4.39
C GLY A 52 -16.53 4.16 -3.97
N ALA A 53 -17.30 3.57 -4.90
CA ALA A 53 -18.10 2.37 -4.67
C ALA A 53 -17.35 1.07 -5.03
N ASP A 54 -16.14 1.18 -5.59
CA ASP A 54 -15.34 0.00 -5.97
C ASP A 54 -15.11 -0.89 -4.76
N GLY A 55 -15.36 -2.19 -4.95
CA GLY A 55 -15.17 -3.23 -3.94
C GLY A 55 -13.73 -3.68 -3.76
N SER A 56 -12.78 -3.02 -4.41
CA SER A 56 -11.34 -3.26 -4.24
C SER A 56 -10.59 -1.94 -4.18
N GLN A 57 -9.48 -1.92 -3.46
CA GLN A 57 -8.57 -0.79 -3.37
C GLN A 57 -7.43 -0.99 -4.34
N ARG A 58 -7.08 0.05 -5.07
CA ARG A 58 -5.96 0.07 -6.02
C ARG A 58 -5.37 1.46 -5.99
N MET A 59 -4.12 1.58 -5.56
CA MET A 59 -3.48 2.90 -5.48
C MET A 59 -1.99 2.83 -5.73
N LEU A 60 -1.42 3.93 -6.18
CA LEU A 60 0.01 4.18 -6.10
C LEU A 60 0.30 4.99 -4.84
N ASN A 61 1.31 4.58 -4.11
CA ASN A 61 1.82 5.31 -2.95
C ASN A 61 3.28 5.69 -3.20
N ALA A 62 3.55 6.98 -3.36
CA ALA A 62 4.89 7.54 -3.34
C ALA A 62 5.28 7.85 -1.90
N LEU A 63 6.41 7.32 -1.47
CA LEU A 63 6.88 7.31 -0.09
C LEU A 63 8.34 7.74 -0.05
N LEU A 64 8.69 8.67 0.84
CA LEU A 64 10.07 9.11 1.05
C LEU A 64 10.60 8.60 2.40
N PRO A 65 11.91 8.44 2.55
CA PRO A 65 12.51 8.15 3.86
C PRO A 65 12.03 9.13 4.94
N GLY A 66 11.62 8.59 6.09
CA GLY A 66 10.98 9.37 7.16
C GLY A 66 9.45 9.37 7.11
N THR A 67 8.83 8.83 6.06
CA THR A 67 7.39 8.56 6.06
C THR A 67 7.02 7.67 7.25
N ARG A 68 5.98 8.04 7.97
CA ARG A 68 5.43 7.23 9.06
C ARG A 68 4.13 6.58 8.61
N VAL A 69 4.13 5.26 8.56
CA VAL A 69 2.94 4.43 8.39
C VAL A 69 2.67 3.78 9.75
N PRO A 70 1.49 3.95 10.36
CA PRO A 70 1.15 3.24 11.60
C PRO A 70 1.26 1.74 11.42
N ILE A 71 1.54 0.99 12.50
CA ILE A 71 1.35 -0.46 12.49
C ILE A 71 -0.15 -0.70 12.32
N HIS A 72 -0.51 -1.50 11.32
CA HIS A 72 -1.91 -1.76 10.98
C HIS A 72 -2.11 -3.18 10.47
N ARG A 73 -3.36 -3.58 10.34
CA ARG A 73 -3.73 -4.84 9.69
C ARG A 73 -5.06 -4.70 8.96
N HIS A 74 -5.28 -5.60 8.02
CA HIS A 74 -6.51 -5.78 7.29
C HIS A 74 -7.10 -7.14 7.70
N PRO A 75 -8.08 -7.20 8.62
CA PRO A 75 -8.51 -8.47 9.21
C PRO A 75 -9.02 -9.49 8.19
N GLU A 76 -9.68 -9.02 7.11
CA GLU A 76 -10.39 -9.87 6.17
C GLU A 76 -9.81 -9.83 4.73
N SER A 77 -8.82 -8.97 4.48
CA SER A 77 -8.26 -8.83 3.13
C SER A 77 -6.75 -9.01 3.11
N THR A 78 -6.31 -9.75 2.11
CA THR A 78 -4.90 -9.87 1.75
C THR A 78 -4.50 -8.62 0.95
N GLU A 79 -3.34 -8.06 1.27
CA GLU A 79 -2.78 -6.93 0.55
C GLU A 79 -1.64 -7.38 -0.35
N ASN A 80 -1.64 -6.86 -1.59
CA ASN A 80 -0.57 -7.06 -2.55
C ASN A 80 0.23 -5.77 -2.68
N VAL A 81 1.53 -5.83 -2.43
CA VAL A 81 2.46 -4.72 -2.55
C VAL A 81 3.44 -5.01 -3.67
N LEU A 82 3.47 -4.14 -4.69
CA LEU A 82 4.46 -4.19 -5.78
C LEU A 82 5.29 -2.92 -5.80
N LEU A 83 6.60 -3.05 -5.67
CA LEU A 83 7.56 -1.96 -5.72
C LEU A 83 7.89 -1.62 -7.18
N LEU A 84 7.49 -0.44 -7.63
CA LEU A 84 7.75 0.04 -8.98
C LEU A 84 9.12 0.70 -9.10
N THR A 85 9.60 1.31 -8.01
CA THR A 85 10.93 1.94 -7.93
C THR A 85 11.34 2.15 -6.47
N GLY A 86 12.64 2.23 -6.22
CA GLY A 86 13.21 2.50 -4.89
C GLY A 86 13.45 1.25 -4.07
N LYS A 87 13.45 1.43 -2.74
CA LYS A 87 13.74 0.39 -1.75
C LYS A 87 12.98 0.64 -0.47
N LEU A 88 12.32 -0.37 0.04
CA LEU A 88 11.60 -0.33 1.32
C LEU A 88 11.57 -1.70 2.00
N ALA A 89 11.14 -1.74 3.24
CA ALA A 89 10.87 -2.99 3.95
C ALA A 89 9.41 -3.03 4.40
N GLU A 90 8.75 -4.15 4.11
CA GLU A 90 7.54 -4.56 4.82
C GLU A 90 7.96 -5.21 6.14
N VAL A 91 7.47 -4.66 7.24
CA VAL A 91 7.82 -5.09 8.59
C VAL A 91 6.60 -5.69 9.26
N PHE A 92 6.74 -6.92 9.73
CA PHE A 92 5.66 -7.71 10.29
C PHE A 92 5.77 -7.81 11.80
N TYR A 93 4.61 -7.78 12.47
CA TYR A 93 4.54 -7.74 13.92
C TYR A 93 3.61 -8.81 14.48
N GLU A 94 3.91 -9.23 15.68
CA GLU A 94 3.03 -9.99 16.55
C GLU A 94 2.60 -9.10 17.71
N GLU A 95 1.31 -9.12 18.02
CA GLU A 95 0.78 -8.46 19.21
C GLU A 95 1.14 -9.26 20.45
N GLU A 96 1.87 -8.66 21.38
CA GLU A 96 2.21 -9.30 22.66
C GLU A 96 0.98 -9.31 23.57
N ARG A 97 0.55 -10.50 23.96
CA ARG A 97 -0.50 -10.66 24.96
C ARG A 97 0.03 -10.22 26.32
N LEU A 98 -0.53 -9.13 26.84
CA LEU A 98 -0.37 -8.82 28.25
C LEU A 98 -1.04 -9.95 29.06
N GLY A 99 -0.30 -10.54 30.00
CA GLY A 99 -0.78 -11.72 30.73
C GLY A 99 -2.15 -11.52 31.42
N ASP A 100 -2.89 -12.60 31.61
CA ASP A 100 -4.30 -12.67 32.09
C ASP A 100 -4.64 -11.88 33.37
N GLY A 101 -3.66 -11.30 34.04
CA GLY A 101 -3.83 -10.46 35.23
C GLY A 101 -4.06 -8.98 34.95
N PHE A 102 -3.76 -8.51 33.73
CA PHE A 102 -3.76 -7.08 33.40
C PHE A 102 -5.13 -6.60 32.89
N GLU A 103 -5.93 -7.48 32.32
CA GLU A 103 -7.22 -7.13 31.70
C GLU A 103 -8.36 -6.91 32.72
N ARG A 104 -8.19 -7.31 33.99
CA ARG A 104 -9.23 -7.17 35.02
C ARG A 104 -9.23 -5.76 35.62
N GLY A 105 -9.92 -4.84 34.96
CA GLY A 105 -10.15 -3.49 35.49
C GLY A 105 -9.81 -2.34 34.56
N MET A 106 -9.34 -2.62 33.34
CA MET A 106 -9.13 -1.59 32.31
C MET A 106 -10.38 -1.42 31.46
N ASP A 107 -10.74 -0.17 31.16
CA ASP A 107 -11.74 0.11 30.13
C ASP A 107 -11.18 -0.18 28.74
N ALA A 108 -12.06 -0.39 27.76
CA ALA A 108 -11.68 -0.75 26.38
C ALA A 108 -10.74 0.26 25.73
N GLN A 109 -10.76 1.54 26.15
CA GLN A 109 -9.88 2.59 25.63
C GLN A 109 -8.47 2.48 26.19
N ASN A 110 -8.30 2.03 27.42
CA ASN A 110 -6.99 1.80 28.04
C ASN A 110 -6.34 0.52 27.53
N VAL A 111 -7.11 -0.52 27.23
CA VAL A 111 -6.62 -1.76 26.60
C VAL A 111 -5.99 -1.46 25.23
N LEU A 112 -6.58 -0.56 24.44
CA LEU A 112 -6.03 -0.17 23.13
C LEU A 112 -4.72 0.62 23.22
N ARG A 113 -4.48 1.33 24.33
CA ARG A 113 -3.25 2.13 24.55
C ARG A 113 -2.05 1.31 25.00
N ASP A 114 -2.26 0.14 25.57
CA ASP A 114 -1.22 -0.72 26.14
C ASP A 114 -0.84 -1.89 25.20
N ARG A 115 -1.33 -1.92 23.99
CA ARG A 115 -0.92 -2.92 22.98
C ARG A 115 0.57 -2.77 22.71
N ARG A 116 1.30 -3.87 22.85
CA ARG A 116 2.72 -3.97 22.48
C ARG A 116 2.86 -4.83 21.25
N PHE A 117 3.77 -4.43 20.38
CA PHE A 117 4.04 -5.11 19.13
C PHE A 117 5.52 -5.46 19.08
N ARG A 118 5.81 -6.72 18.80
CA ARG A 118 7.15 -7.22 18.57
C ARG A 118 7.34 -7.51 17.10
N GLU A 119 8.39 -6.94 16.51
CA GLU A 119 8.79 -7.29 15.14
C GLU A 119 9.15 -8.76 15.08
N ILE A 120 8.57 -9.49 14.13
CA ILE A 120 8.78 -10.93 13.93
C ILE A 120 9.46 -11.25 12.60
N ASP A 121 9.29 -10.37 11.60
CA ASP A 121 9.89 -10.56 10.28
C ASP A 121 9.99 -9.24 9.53
N ARG A 122 10.85 -9.22 8.51
CA ARG A 122 11.10 -8.06 7.67
C ARG A 122 11.45 -8.49 6.25
N VAL A 123 10.64 -8.08 5.29
CA VAL A 123 10.86 -8.34 3.87
C VAL A 123 11.35 -7.08 3.18
N VAL A 124 12.63 -7.03 2.82
CA VAL A 124 13.18 -5.91 2.04
C VAL A 124 12.84 -6.11 0.58
N LEU A 125 12.13 -5.14 0.01
CA LEU A 125 11.89 -5.01 -1.43
C LEU A 125 12.91 -4.03 -2.02
N ASP A 126 13.49 -4.40 -3.15
CA ASP A 126 14.50 -3.62 -3.85
C ASP A 126 14.32 -3.80 -5.35
N ALA A 127 13.86 -2.76 -6.03
CA ALA A 127 13.56 -2.82 -7.46
C ALA A 127 14.84 -3.01 -8.31
N ALA A 128 15.99 -2.52 -7.83
CA ALA A 128 17.26 -2.69 -8.51
C ALA A 128 17.78 -4.13 -8.44
N ASP A 129 17.48 -4.84 -7.34
CA ASP A 129 17.85 -6.24 -7.13
C ASP A 129 16.78 -7.24 -7.61
N GLY A 130 15.69 -6.76 -8.23
CA GLY A 130 14.63 -7.62 -8.76
C GLY A 130 13.68 -8.20 -7.68
N ARG A 131 13.66 -7.62 -6.50
CA ARG A 131 12.72 -7.96 -5.41
C ARG A 131 11.53 -7.01 -5.45
N PHE A 132 10.57 -7.33 -6.28
CA PHE A 132 9.53 -6.39 -6.69
C PHE A 132 8.29 -6.35 -5.80
N GLY A 133 8.08 -7.28 -4.91
CA GLY A 133 6.86 -7.22 -4.12
C GLY A 133 6.70 -8.35 -3.12
N CYS A 134 5.66 -8.25 -2.33
CA CYS A 134 5.22 -9.27 -1.41
C CYS A 134 3.70 -9.27 -1.27
N VAL A 135 3.20 -10.32 -0.65
CA VAL A 135 1.79 -10.48 -0.29
C VAL A 135 1.70 -10.47 1.23
N VAL A 136 0.94 -9.52 1.78
CA VAL A 136 0.63 -9.44 3.20
C VAL A 136 -0.66 -10.20 3.47
N PRO A 137 -0.63 -11.32 4.19
CA PRO A 137 -1.84 -12.09 4.48
C PRO A 137 -2.85 -11.32 5.33
N ALA A 138 -4.13 -11.64 5.18
CA ALA A 138 -5.19 -11.09 6.01
C ALA A 138 -4.89 -11.26 7.51
N GLY A 139 -5.15 -10.24 8.29
CA GLY A 139 -4.99 -10.24 9.75
C GLY A 139 -3.58 -10.02 10.27
N VAL A 140 -2.57 -9.99 9.41
CA VAL A 140 -1.17 -9.79 9.82
C VAL A 140 -0.89 -8.31 10.10
N TRP A 141 -0.37 -8.02 11.29
CA TRP A 141 0.09 -6.68 11.66
C TRP A 141 1.37 -6.33 10.91
N HIS A 142 1.38 -5.18 10.25
CA HIS A 142 2.52 -4.75 9.44
C HIS A 142 2.63 -3.23 9.36
N THR A 143 3.76 -2.78 8.85
CA THR A 143 4.04 -1.40 8.45
C THR A 143 5.11 -1.37 7.37
N VAL A 144 5.31 -0.20 6.78
CA VAL A 144 6.35 0.07 5.78
C VAL A 144 7.45 0.93 6.38
N GLU A 145 8.69 0.51 6.23
CA GLU A 145 9.88 1.34 6.45
C GLU A 145 10.52 1.70 5.11
N VAL A 146 10.57 2.99 4.81
CA VAL A 146 11.09 3.48 3.52
C VAL A 146 12.60 3.72 3.62
N LEU A 147 13.37 2.95 2.85
CA LEU A 147 14.84 3.01 2.84
C LEU A 147 15.36 3.97 1.77
N GLU A 148 14.70 4.04 0.62
CA GLU A 148 14.97 4.98 -0.47
C GLU A 148 13.64 5.54 -1.00
N PRO A 149 13.64 6.69 -1.72
CA PRO A 149 12.42 7.20 -2.35
C PRO A 149 11.76 6.11 -3.20
N SER A 150 10.54 5.73 -2.86
CA SER A 150 9.87 4.55 -3.40
C SER A 150 8.48 4.87 -3.91
N VAL A 151 8.05 4.14 -4.93
CA VAL A 151 6.65 4.10 -5.36
C VAL A 151 6.20 2.65 -5.37
N ILE A 152 5.12 2.37 -4.66
CA ILE A 152 4.47 1.06 -4.64
C ILE A 152 3.09 1.14 -5.31
N TYR A 153 2.69 0.03 -5.92
CA TYR A 153 1.30 -0.28 -6.21
C TYR A 153 0.78 -1.18 -5.09
N GLU A 154 -0.29 -0.73 -4.46
CA GLU A 154 -0.98 -1.43 -3.39
C GLU A 154 -2.38 -1.81 -3.84
N ALA A 155 -2.74 -3.08 -3.66
CA ALA A 155 -4.07 -3.57 -3.98
C ALA A 155 -4.58 -4.55 -2.93
N LYS A 156 -5.85 -4.39 -2.57
CA LYS A 156 -6.57 -5.31 -1.67
C LYS A 156 -8.07 -5.26 -1.91
N ASP A 157 -8.75 -6.31 -1.51
CA ASP A 157 -10.20 -6.36 -1.52
C ASP A 157 -10.79 -5.49 -0.41
N GLY A 158 -12.05 -5.13 -0.60
CA GLY A 158 -12.78 -4.28 0.35
C GLY A 158 -12.84 -2.81 -0.09
N LYS A 159 -13.92 -2.17 0.29
CA LYS A 159 -14.15 -0.76 -0.01
C LYS A 159 -13.23 0.10 0.88
N TYR A 160 -12.58 1.09 0.30
CA TYR A 160 -11.70 2.01 1.03
C TYR A 160 -12.41 2.69 2.20
N GLY A 161 -11.82 2.59 3.38
CA GLY A 161 -12.36 3.14 4.62
C GLY A 161 -13.53 2.35 5.24
N ALA A 162 -13.86 1.17 4.67
CA ALA A 162 -14.90 0.27 5.18
C ALA A 162 -14.46 -1.20 5.12
N ASP A 163 -13.16 -1.45 5.03
CA ASP A 163 -12.52 -2.76 4.96
C ASP A 163 -12.15 -3.33 6.34
N GLY A 164 -12.60 -2.69 7.42
CA GLY A 164 -12.30 -3.11 8.78
C GLY A 164 -10.84 -2.94 9.21
N SER A 165 -10.05 -2.16 8.46
CA SER A 165 -8.64 -1.91 8.81
C SER A 165 -8.47 -1.38 10.23
N GLU A 166 -7.54 -1.95 10.97
CA GLU A 166 -7.18 -1.55 12.32
C GLU A 166 -5.78 -0.94 12.33
N GLN A 167 -5.56 0.06 13.18
CA GLN A 167 -4.23 0.71 13.33
C GLN A 167 -3.96 1.07 14.80
N VAL A 168 -2.69 1.20 15.15
CA VAL A 168 -2.19 1.56 16.48
C VAL A 168 -1.16 2.68 16.40
#